data_046ea33adcec6c9d34b0e33ce59f2556
#
_entry.id   046ea33adcec6c9d34b0e33ce59f2556
#
_cell.length_a   1.000
_cell.length_b   1.000
_cell.length_c   1.000
_cell.angle_alpha   90.00
_cell.angle_beta   90.00
_cell.angle_gamma   90.00
#
_symmetry.space_group_name_H-M   'P 1'
#
loop_
_entity.id
_entity.type
_entity.pdbx_description
1 polymer ?
#
loop_
_entity_poly.entity_id
_entity_poly.type
_entity_poly.pdbx_seq_one_letter_code
_entity_poly.pdbx_strand_id
1 'polypeptide(L)'
;MIAQASVAIVVCGDTIQGVKGTPNKWWMLDCSAATENMLLAATAQGLGAVWTAVYPHEDRVAAVRRILAIPERCMPLCVVPIGYPADPSAKPKDKWKPERIHKEKF
;
A
#
# COMPACT_ATOMS: atom_id res chain seq x y z
N MET A 1 -3.54 9.49 -12.71
CA MET A 1 -2.77 8.29 -12.29
C MET A 1 -3.70 7.10 -12.04
N ILE A 2 -4.53 7.05 -10.98
CA ILE A 2 -5.43 5.88 -10.74
C ILE A 2 -6.35 5.60 -11.94
N ALA A 3 -7.00 6.65 -12.49
CA ALA A 3 -7.90 6.50 -13.64
C ALA A 3 -7.24 6.07 -14.96
N GLN A 4 -5.91 6.05 -15.01
CA GLN A 4 -5.13 5.65 -16.20
C GLN A 4 -4.49 4.28 -16.02
N ALA A 5 -4.56 3.71 -14.82
CA ALA A 5 -4.02 2.40 -14.55
C ALA A 5 -4.97 1.30 -15.07
N SER A 6 -4.40 0.18 -15.51
CA SER A 6 -5.17 -0.97 -16.00
C SER A 6 -5.95 -1.65 -14.89
N VAL A 7 -5.43 -1.62 -13.66
CA VAL A 7 -6.05 -2.18 -12.45
C VAL A 7 -5.63 -1.35 -11.23
N ALA A 8 -6.47 -1.33 -10.22
CA ALA A 8 -6.15 -0.77 -8.92
C ALA A 8 -6.51 -1.78 -7.82
N ILE A 9 -5.56 -2.07 -6.95
CA ILE A 9 -5.76 -2.94 -5.79
C ILE A 9 -5.94 -2.07 -4.56
N VAL A 10 -7.03 -2.29 -3.81
CA VAL A 10 -7.24 -1.64 -2.53
C VAL A 10 -6.83 -2.59 -1.42
N VAL A 11 -5.86 -2.20 -0.62
CA VAL A 11 -5.37 -2.99 0.51
C VAL A 11 -6.13 -2.57 1.75
N CYS A 12 -6.81 -3.55 2.36
CA CYS A 12 -7.61 -3.34 3.56
C CYS A 12 -7.15 -4.27 4.68
N GLY A 13 -7.05 -3.72 5.89
CA GLY A 13 -6.80 -4.53 7.08
C GLY A 13 -8.10 -4.84 7.83
N ASP A 14 -8.25 -6.07 8.31
CA ASP A 14 -9.28 -6.41 9.27
C ASP A 14 -8.86 -5.91 10.65
N THR A 15 -9.60 -4.95 11.20
CA THR A 15 -9.27 -4.31 12.47
C THR A 15 -9.76 -5.08 13.70
N ILE A 16 -10.59 -6.11 13.49
CA ILE A 16 -11.23 -6.89 14.55
C ILE A 16 -10.52 -8.23 14.77
N GLN A 17 -10.16 -8.92 13.69
CA GLN A 17 -9.53 -10.24 13.74
C GLN A 17 -8.03 -10.16 14.02
N GLY A 18 -7.68 -9.96 15.28
CA GLY A 18 -6.32 -10.14 15.77
C GLY A 18 -6.06 -11.56 16.30
N VAL A 19 -4.85 -11.79 16.78
CA VAL A 19 -4.46 -13.05 17.42
C VAL A 19 -5.35 -13.30 18.64
N LYS A 20 -5.93 -14.53 18.73
CA LYS A 20 -6.80 -14.96 19.83
C LYS A 20 -8.05 -14.10 20.05
N GLY A 21 -8.63 -13.53 18.97
CA GLY A 21 -9.87 -12.75 19.08
C GLY A 21 -9.72 -11.36 19.69
N THR A 22 -8.49 -10.86 19.83
CA THR A 22 -8.23 -9.47 20.23
C THR A 22 -8.32 -8.54 19.00
N PRO A 23 -8.61 -7.22 19.20
CA PRO A 23 -8.51 -6.26 18.10
C PRO A 23 -7.14 -6.31 17.44
N ASN A 24 -7.11 -6.34 16.11
CA ASN A 24 -5.85 -6.37 15.36
C ASN A 24 -5.19 -4.98 15.38
N LYS A 25 -4.30 -4.76 16.32
CA LYS A 25 -3.51 -3.52 16.43
C LYS A 25 -2.40 -3.42 15.38
N TRP A 26 -2.05 -4.54 14.74
CA TRP A 26 -0.93 -4.66 13.81
C TRP A 26 -1.35 -4.58 12.34
N TRP A 27 -2.64 -4.43 12.07
CA TRP A 27 -3.20 -4.46 10.73
C TRP A 27 -2.49 -3.52 9.74
N MET A 28 -2.03 -2.35 10.21
CA MET A 28 -1.27 -1.43 9.34
C MET A 28 0.08 -1.99 8.93
N LEU A 29 0.79 -2.68 9.83
CA LEU A 29 2.08 -3.29 9.55
C LEU A 29 1.91 -4.46 8.58
N ASP A 30 0.91 -5.31 8.83
CA ASP A 30 0.58 -6.44 7.95
C ASP A 30 0.25 -5.97 6.54
N CYS A 31 -0.63 -4.97 6.43
CA CYS A 31 -1.00 -4.37 5.15
C CYS A 31 0.18 -3.67 4.47
N SER A 32 1.05 -3.02 5.23
CA SER A 32 2.25 -2.36 4.70
C SER A 32 3.23 -3.37 4.11
N ALA A 33 3.49 -4.46 4.82
CA ALA A 33 4.34 -5.54 4.32
C ALA A 33 3.76 -6.19 3.05
N ALA A 34 2.45 -6.45 3.04
CA ALA A 34 1.76 -6.97 1.86
C ALA A 34 1.84 -6.01 0.67
N THR A 35 1.67 -4.69 0.92
CA THR A 35 1.76 -3.67 -0.13
C THR A 35 3.15 -3.61 -0.73
N GLU A 36 4.21 -3.64 0.09
CA GLU A 36 5.59 -3.64 -0.39
C GLU A 36 5.87 -4.87 -1.27
N ASN A 37 5.42 -6.05 -0.85
CA ASN A 37 5.55 -7.26 -1.67
C ASN A 37 4.84 -7.12 -3.03
N MET A 38 3.68 -6.46 -3.08
CA MET A 38 2.99 -6.19 -4.36
C MET A 38 3.78 -5.23 -5.26
N LEU A 39 4.39 -4.18 -4.70
CA LEU A 39 5.23 -3.25 -5.45
C LEU A 39 6.45 -3.95 -6.04
N LEU A 40 7.11 -4.81 -5.26
CA LEU A 40 8.25 -5.61 -5.72
C LEU A 40 7.84 -6.61 -6.80
N ALA A 41 6.71 -7.29 -6.61
CA ALA A 41 6.18 -8.24 -7.60
C ALA A 41 5.80 -7.55 -8.92
N ALA A 42 5.19 -6.36 -8.86
CA ALA A 42 4.88 -5.57 -10.04
C ALA A 42 6.15 -5.19 -10.81
N THR A 43 7.17 -4.71 -10.10
CA THR A 43 8.47 -4.36 -10.68
C THR A 43 9.14 -5.57 -11.34
N ALA A 44 9.13 -6.73 -10.69
CA ALA A 44 9.69 -7.97 -11.23
C ALA A 44 9.01 -8.45 -12.52
N GLN A 45 7.75 -8.04 -12.73
CA GLN A 45 6.97 -8.33 -13.94
C GLN A 45 7.04 -7.22 -15.01
N GLY A 46 7.89 -6.20 -14.82
CA GLY A 46 8.00 -5.06 -15.73
C GLY A 46 6.81 -4.09 -15.67
N LEU A 47 6.01 -4.17 -14.61
CA LEU A 47 4.87 -3.28 -14.37
C LEU A 47 5.27 -2.10 -13.49
N GLY A 48 4.57 -0.98 -13.67
CA GLY A 48 4.61 0.17 -12.77
C GLY A 48 3.52 0.06 -11.72
N ALA A 49 3.87 0.39 -10.47
CA ALA A 49 2.92 0.47 -9.38
C ALA A 49 3.34 1.58 -8.40
N VAL A 50 2.37 2.10 -7.66
CA VAL A 50 2.66 3.12 -6.65
C VAL A 50 1.72 3.01 -5.46
N TRP A 51 2.23 3.21 -4.27
CA TRP A 51 1.46 3.31 -3.04
C TRP A 51 0.76 4.66 -2.96
N THR A 52 -0.56 4.68 -3.06
CA THR A 52 -1.39 5.89 -2.87
C THR A 52 -2.12 5.79 -1.54
N ALA A 53 -1.74 6.61 -0.57
CA ALA A 53 -2.30 6.57 0.78
C ALA A 53 -3.80 6.90 0.82
N VAL A 54 -4.56 6.08 1.53
CA VAL A 54 -5.96 6.30 1.90
C VAL A 54 -6.02 6.63 3.39
N TYR A 55 -5.62 5.70 4.26
CA TYR A 55 -5.49 5.95 5.70
C TYR A 55 -4.24 6.81 5.97
N PRO A 56 -4.26 7.78 6.93
CA PRO A 56 -5.33 8.11 7.87
C PRO A 56 -6.28 9.24 7.42
N HIS A 57 -6.38 9.53 6.13
CA HIS A 57 -7.22 10.61 5.60
C HIS A 57 -8.70 10.20 5.61
N GLU A 58 -9.48 10.73 6.54
CA GLU A 58 -10.88 10.34 6.78
C GLU A 58 -11.76 10.50 5.53
N ASP A 59 -11.59 11.58 4.78
CA ASP A 59 -12.29 11.85 3.52
C ASP A 59 -12.04 10.78 2.47
N ARG A 60 -10.78 10.32 2.33
CA ARG A 60 -10.40 9.25 1.41
C ARG A 60 -10.92 7.90 1.86
N VAL A 61 -10.83 7.61 3.16
CA VAL A 61 -11.39 6.38 3.75
C VAL A 61 -12.88 6.30 3.49
N ALA A 62 -13.64 7.39 3.76
CA ALA A 62 -15.08 7.44 3.52
C ALA A 62 -15.42 7.26 2.03
N ALA A 63 -14.68 7.91 1.14
CA ALA A 63 -14.87 7.79 -0.31
C ALA A 63 -14.65 6.36 -0.81
N VAL A 64 -13.53 5.74 -0.43
CA VAL A 64 -13.17 4.38 -0.86
C VAL A 64 -14.17 3.37 -0.30
N ARG A 65 -14.56 3.48 0.97
CA ARG A 65 -15.60 2.64 1.58
C ARG A 65 -16.92 2.71 0.84
N ARG A 66 -17.37 3.93 0.51
CA ARG A 66 -18.64 4.15 -0.21
C ARG A 66 -18.60 3.53 -1.61
N ILE A 67 -17.51 3.72 -2.35
CA ILE A 67 -17.38 3.24 -3.74
C ILE A 67 -17.35 1.72 -3.80
N LEU A 68 -16.66 1.07 -2.86
CA LEU A 68 -16.38 -0.36 -2.88
C LEU A 68 -17.22 -1.16 -1.87
N ALA A 69 -18.17 -0.52 -1.17
CA ALA A 69 -18.98 -1.13 -0.11
C ALA A 69 -18.14 -1.89 0.94
N ILE A 70 -17.00 -1.31 1.35
CA ILE A 70 -16.09 -1.94 2.31
C ILE A 70 -16.73 -1.95 3.70
N PRO A 71 -16.84 -3.12 4.35
CA PRO A 71 -17.48 -3.24 5.66
C PRO A 71 -16.69 -2.48 6.74
N GLU A 72 -17.38 -2.07 7.80
CA GLU A 72 -16.80 -1.22 8.85
C GLU A 72 -15.58 -1.83 9.54
N ARG A 73 -15.57 -3.16 9.71
CA ARG A 73 -14.44 -3.90 10.29
C ARG A 73 -13.15 -3.83 9.44
N CYS A 74 -13.27 -3.54 8.14
CA CYS A 74 -12.13 -3.45 7.25
C CYS A 74 -11.73 -1.99 7.05
N MET A 75 -10.46 -1.67 7.28
CA MET A 75 -9.91 -0.33 7.10
C MET A 75 -9.05 -0.28 5.83
N PRO A 76 -9.43 0.53 4.82
CA PRO A 76 -8.61 0.69 3.63
C PRO A 76 -7.33 1.48 3.96
N LEU A 77 -6.17 0.85 3.77
CA LEU A 77 -4.86 1.46 3.98
C LEU A 77 -4.44 2.31 2.78
N CYS A 78 -4.49 1.73 1.61
CA CYS A 78 -3.99 2.37 0.40
C CYS A 78 -4.68 1.82 -0.85
N VAL A 79 -4.49 2.55 -1.96
CA VAL A 79 -4.79 2.09 -3.31
C VAL A 79 -3.47 1.95 -4.06
N VAL A 80 -3.27 0.82 -4.71
CA VAL A 80 -2.11 0.52 -5.55
C VAL A 80 -2.57 0.43 -7.00
N PRO A 81 -2.52 1.51 -7.79
CA PRO A 81 -2.70 1.43 -9.23
C PRO A 81 -1.52 0.70 -9.85
N ILE A 82 -1.81 -0.19 -10.81
CA ILE A 82 -0.83 -1.02 -11.50
C ILE A 82 -1.09 -0.93 -13.00
N GLY A 83 -0.03 -0.80 -13.77
CA GLY A 83 -0.10 -0.74 -15.24
C GLY A 83 1.27 -0.79 -15.87
N TYR A 84 1.30 -0.77 -17.20
CA TYR A 84 2.57 -0.64 -17.91
C TYR A 84 3.13 0.78 -17.73
N PRO A 85 4.43 0.93 -17.41
CA PRO A 85 5.03 2.25 -17.31
C PRO A 85 5.04 2.96 -18.68
N ALA A 86 4.67 4.24 -18.67
CA ALA A 86 4.68 5.06 -19.89
C ALA A 86 6.12 5.25 -20.44
N ASP A 87 7.10 5.28 -19.54
CA ASP A 87 8.52 5.30 -19.86
C ASP A 87 9.23 4.13 -19.17
N PRO A 88 9.45 3.01 -19.89
CA PRO A 88 10.13 1.85 -19.33
C PRO A 88 11.62 2.10 -19.07
N SER A 89 12.21 3.17 -19.62
CA SER A 89 13.61 3.55 -19.41
C SER A 89 13.82 4.44 -18.18
N ALA A 90 12.74 4.86 -17.51
CA ALA A 90 12.81 5.72 -16.34
C ALA A 90 13.63 5.07 -15.22
N LYS A 91 14.71 5.76 -14.83
CA LYS A 91 15.57 5.26 -13.74
C LYS A 91 14.90 5.42 -12.39
N PRO A 92 15.10 4.45 -11.47
CA PRO A 92 14.68 4.59 -10.10
C PRO A 92 15.27 5.86 -9.46
N LYS A 93 14.50 6.52 -8.61
CA LYS A 93 15.04 7.63 -7.81
C LYS A 93 16.02 7.07 -6.78
N ASP A 94 17.23 7.63 -6.74
CA ASP A 94 18.16 7.31 -5.65
C ASP A 94 17.64 7.90 -4.34
N LYS A 95 17.22 7.00 -3.46
CA LYS A 95 16.71 7.33 -2.12
C LYS A 95 17.58 6.70 -1.02
N TRP A 96 18.70 6.08 -1.42
CA TRP A 96 19.60 5.44 -0.48
C TRP A 96 20.27 6.49 0.41
N LYS A 97 20.21 6.27 1.72
CA LYS A 97 20.73 7.19 2.74
C LYS A 97 21.62 6.43 3.72
N PRO A 98 22.90 6.22 3.35
CA PRO A 98 23.85 5.46 4.18
C PRO A 98 24.04 6.08 5.57
N GLU A 99 23.86 7.39 5.68
CA GLU A 99 23.95 8.12 6.95
C GLU A 99 22.86 7.75 7.97
N ARG A 100 21.85 7.02 7.53
CA ARG A 100 20.77 6.49 8.40
C ARG A 100 20.98 5.05 8.84
N ILE A 101 22.11 4.45 8.44
CA ILE A 101 22.46 3.08 8.80
C ILE A 101 23.44 3.14 9.96
N HIS A 102 22.99 2.66 11.10
CA HIS A 102 23.79 2.58 12.31
C HIS A 102 24.13 1.11 12.57
N LYS A 103 25.39 0.86 12.99
CA LYS A 103 25.88 -0.47 13.36
C LYS A 103 26.02 -0.53 14.87
N GLU A 104 25.34 -1.48 15.52
CA GLU A 104 25.38 -1.80 16.95
C GLU A 104 24.86 -0.70 17.88
N LYS A 105 25.12 0.56 17.59
CA LYS A 105 24.66 1.72 18.37
C LYS A 105 24.13 2.79 17.44
N PHE A 106 23.16 3.57 17.94
CA PHE A 106 22.58 4.75 17.27
C PHE A 106 23.55 5.93 17.36
#